data_1e426feb0d7cd5d65c5637bb3dc5148e
#
_entry.id   1e426feb0d7cd5d65c5637bb3dc5148e
#
_cell.length_a   1.000
_cell.length_b   1.000
_cell.length_c   1.000
_cell.angle_alpha   90.00
_cell.angle_beta   90.00
_cell.angle_gamma   90.00
#
_symmetry.space_group_name_H-M   'P 1'
#
loop_
_entity.id
_entity.type
_entity.pdbx_description
1 polymer ?
#
loop_
_entity_poly.entity_id
_entity_poly.type
_entity_poly.pdbx_seq_one_letter_code
_entity_poly.pdbx_strand_id
1 'polypeptide(L)'
;MRVVRTEPADEDREQLVFYIAEDNPKAAAAMDALLTKTADSLATLPFKGRAGRVSETRELVEHKNYTIVYGYDAEAERIYIKAVFLASQKYP
;
A
#
# COMPACT_ATOMS: atom_id res chain seq x y z
N MET A 1 -5.28 -14.58 6.89
CA MET A 1 -5.01 -14.37 5.47
C MET A 1 -3.60 -13.81 5.27
N ARG A 2 -2.90 -14.29 4.28
CA ARG A 2 -1.51 -13.88 4.04
C ARG A 2 -1.44 -12.64 3.15
N VAL A 3 -0.61 -11.68 3.55
CA VAL A 3 -0.34 -10.47 2.74
C VAL A 3 0.99 -10.67 2.01
N VAL A 4 0.94 -10.55 0.69
CA VAL A 4 2.11 -10.68 -0.19
C VAL A 4 2.43 -9.31 -0.76
N ARG A 5 3.65 -8.82 -0.53
CA ARG A 5 4.12 -7.57 -1.13
C ARG A 5 4.77 -7.90 -2.47
N THR A 6 4.16 -7.41 -3.55
CA THR A 6 4.71 -7.62 -4.88
C THR A 6 5.93 -6.74 -5.09
N GLU A 7 6.77 -7.11 -6.04
CA GLU A 7 7.98 -6.34 -6.36
C GLU A 7 7.65 -4.89 -6.76
N PRO A 8 6.67 -4.62 -7.64
CA PRO A 8 6.30 -3.23 -7.95
C PRO A 8 5.86 -2.43 -6.73
N ALA A 9 5.13 -3.05 -5.80
CA ALA A 9 4.71 -2.38 -4.57
C ALA A 9 5.90 -2.05 -3.67
N ASP A 10 6.86 -2.96 -3.57
CA ASP A 10 8.08 -2.72 -2.78
C ASP A 10 8.91 -1.59 -3.40
N GLU A 11 9.02 -1.54 -4.71
CA GLU A 11 9.71 -0.44 -5.40
C GLU A 11 9.02 0.89 -5.14
N ASP A 12 7.69 0.93 -5.23
CA ASP A 12 6.91 2.14 -4.93
C ASP A 12 7.18 2.62 -3.51
N ARG A 13 7.17 1.69 -2.55
CA ARG A 13 7.41 2.00 -1.13
C ARG A 13 8.82 2.55 -0.93
N GLU A 14 9.81 1.91 -1.52
CA GLU A 14 11.21 2.35 -1.41
C GLU A 14 11.40 3.76 -1.98
N GLN A 15 10.82 4.04 -3.15
CA GLN A 15 10.90 5.36 -3.76
C GLN A 15 10.24 6.42 -2.91
N LEU A 16 9.07 6.11 -2.35
CA LEU A 16 8.33 7.04 -1.49
C LEU A 16 9.13 7.35 -0.22
N VAL A 17 9.64 6.32 0.44
CA VAL A 17 10.42 6.47 1.67
C VAL A 17 11.70 7.25 1.39
N PHE A 18 12.38 6.94 0.30
CA PHE A 18 13.60 7.63 -0.11
C PHE A 18 13.33 9.12 -0.37
N TYR A 19 12.24 9.43 -1.08
CA TYR A 19 11.85 10.80 -1.37
C TYR A 19 11.63 11.61 -0.09
N ILE A 20 10.92 11.03 0.89
CA ILE A 20 10.66 11.69 2.16
C ILE A 20 11.98 11.85 2.95
N ALA A 21 12.86 10.85 2.89
CA ALA A 21 14.12 10.86 3.64
C ALA A 21 15.06 11.97 3.20
N GLU A 22 14.96 12.46 1.97
CA GLU A 22 15.79 13.57 1.49
C GLU A 22 15.60 14.82 2.35
N ASP A 23 14.37 15.07 2.80
CA ASP A 23 14.04 16.22 3.63
C ASP A 23 13.96 15.89 5.11
N ASN A 24 13.48 14.69 5.44
CA ASN A 24 13.20 14.34 6.83
C ASN A 24 13.31 12.83 7.07
N PRO A 25 14.51 12.36 7.48
CA PRO A 25 14.73 10.92 7.74
C PRO A 25 13.81 10.31 8.78
N LYS A 26 13.44 11.06 9.82
CA LYS A 26 12.51 10.58 10.84
C LYS A 26 11.12 10.36 10.27
N ALA A 27 10.65 11.29 9.46
CA ALA A 27 9.35 11.17 8.80
C ALA A 27 9.33 9.98 7.84
N ALA A 28 10.45 9.74 7.14
CA ALA A 28 10.58 8.59 6.24
C ALA A 28 10.45 7.27 7.00
N ALA A 29 11.14 7.14 8.13
CA ALA A 29 11.07 5.94 8.97
C ALA A 29 9.66 5.72 9.51
N ALA A 30 9.00 6.79 9.94
CA ALA A 30 7.63 6.73 10.44
C ALA A 30 6.65 6.32 9.34
N MET A 31 6.82 6.84 8.12
CA MET A 31 5.99 6.48 6.97
C MET A 31 6.18 5.01 6.59
N ASP A 32 7.41 4.53 6.58
CA ASP A 32 7.70 3.14 6.26
C ASP A 32 7.02 2.19 7.27
N ALA A 33 7.12 2.50 8.56
CA ALA A 33 6.46 1.72 9.61
C ALA A 33 4.94 1.75 9.46
N LEU A 34 4.38 2.90 9.13
CA LEU A 34 2.94 3.07 8.93
C LEU A 34 2.45 2.28 7.73
N LEU A 35 3.17 2.33 6.60
CA LEU A 35 2.82 1.56 5.41
C LEU A 35 2.83 0.06 5.69
N THR A 36 3.83 -0.43 6.40
CA THR A 36 3.92 -1.83 6.79
C THR A 36 2.75 -2.24 7.65
N LYS A 37 2.45 -1.47 8.69
CA LYS A 37 1.34 -1.74 9.60
C LYS A 37 0.00 -1.74 8.88
N THR A 38 -0.22 -0.77 8.01
CA THR A 38 -1.46 -0.64 7.25
C THR A 38 -1.65 -1.80 6.30
N ALA A 39 -0.59 -2.18 5.58
CA ALA A 39 -0.65 -3.34 4.68
C ALA A 39 -0.95 -4.63 5.46
N ASP A 40 -0.30 -4.82 6.60
CA ASP A 40 -0.50 -6.02 7.42
C ASP A 40 -1.93 -6.11 7.99
N SER A 41 -2.59 -4.97 8.20
CA SER A 41 -3.97 -4.95 8.70
C SER A 41 -4.94 -5.63 7.74
N LEU A 42 -4.61 -5.73 6.46
CA LEU A 42 -5.43 -6.37 5.46
C LEU A 42 -5.52 -7.90 5.67
N ALA A 43 -4.59 -8.48 6.40
CA ALA A 43 -4.66 -9.90 6.75
C ALA A 43 -5.92 -10.22 7.55
N THR A 44 -6.36 -9.28 8.37
CA THR A 44 -7.56 -9.42 9.22
C THR A 44 -8.79 -8.80 8.57
N LEU A 45 -8.62 -7.71 7.84
CA LEU A 45 -9.72 -6.94 7.24
C LEU A 45 -9.50 -6.79 5.72
N PRO A 46 -9.63 -7.88 4.94
CA PRO A 46 -9.30 -7.84 3.51
C PRO A 46 -10.20 -6.93 2.67
N PHE A 47 -11.40 -6.60 3.15
CA PHE A 47 -12.32 -5.73 2.43
C PHE A 47 -12.37 -4.31 2.96
N LYS A 48 -11.38 -3.93 3.76
CA LYS A 48 -11.30 -2.60 4.35
C LYS A 48 -11.18 -1.48 3.30
N GLY A 49 -10.51 -1.76 2.18
CA GLY A 49 -10.36 -0.79 1.09
C GLY A 49 -11.62 -0.67 0.25
N ARG A 50 -11.77 0.48 -0.39
CA ARG A 50 -12.86 0.72 -1.35
C ARG A 50 -12.54 0.07 -2.70
N ALA A 51 -13.57 -0.07 -3.56
CA ALA A 51 -13.35 -0.54 -4.92
C ALA A 51 -12.33 0.35 -5.63
N GLY A 52 -11.33 -0.28 -6.25
CA GLY A 52 -10.26 0.45 -6.92
C GLY A 52 -10.69 0.96 -8.29
N ARG A 53 -9.95 1.94 -8.80
CA ARG A 53 -10.18 2.46 -10.15
C ARG A 53 -9.70 1.49 -11.24
N VAL A 54 -8.85 0.54 -10.89
CA VAL A 54 -8.48 -0.58 -11.76
C VAL A 54 -9.35 -1.78 -11.39
N SER A 55 -9.87 -2.48 -12.40
CA SER A 55 -10.73 -3.65 -12.19
C SER A 55 -10.07 -4.68 -11.27
N GLU A 56 -10.87 -5.29 -10.41
CA GLU A 56 -10.45 -6.35 -9.48
C GLU A 56 -9.43 -5.91 -8.43
N THR A 57 -9.29 -4.59 -8.24
CA THR A 57 -8.45 -4.06 -7.17
C THR A 57 -9.28 -3.31 -6.14
N ARG A 58 -8.65 -3.10 -4.98
CA ARG A 58 -9.16 -2.23 -3.93
C ARG A 58 -8.10 -1.21 -3.57
N GLU A 59 -8.54 -0.06 -3.09
CA GLU A 59 -7.67 1.03 -2.65
C GLU A 59 -7.91 1.30 -1.19
N LEU A 60 -6.86 1.19 -0.39
CA LEU A 60 -6.91 1.48 1.04
C LEU A 60 -6.30 2.85 1.29
N VAL A 61 -7.14 3.81 1.65
CA VAL A 61 -6.75 5.19 1.94
C VAL A 61 -6.83 5.39 3.45
N GLU A 62 -5.79 4.95 4.16
CA GLU A 62 -5.71 5.08 5.63
C GLU A 62 -5.19 6.45 6.04
N HIS A 63 -4.41 7.05 5.19
CA HIS A 63 -3.78 8.33 5.45
C HIS A 63 -3.96 9.21 4.21
N LYS A 64 -4.24 10.49 4.42
CA LYS A 64 -4.52 11.40 3.32
C LYS A 64 -3.38 11.55 2.32
N ASN A 65 -2.18 11.14 2.68
CA ASN A 65 -0.99 11.32 1.85
C ASN A 65 -0.62 10.11 1.01
N TYR A 66 -1.21 8.93 1.26
CA TYR A 66 -0.88 7.76 0.47
C TYR A 66 -2.07 6.80 0.32
N THR A 67 -2.01 5.99 -0.72
CA THR A 67 -3.00 4.95 -1.01
C THR A 67 -2.27 3.64 -1.31
N ILE A 68 -2.77 2.55 -0.74
CA ILE A 68 -2.29 1.20 -1.03
C ILE A 68 -3.31 0.53 -1.95
N VAL A 69 -2.83 0.04 -3.10
CA VAL A 69 -3.64 -0.72 -4.05
C VAL A 69 -3.36 -2.20 -3.84
N TYR A 70 -4.41 -2.98 -3.71
CA TYR A 70 -4.26 -4.41 -3.49
C TYR A 70 -5.33 -5.22 -4.19
N GLY A 71 -5.06 -6.51 -4.38
CA GLY A 71 -6.01 -7.48 -4.87
C GLY A 71 -6.24 -8.56 -3.83
N TYR A 72 -7.42 -9.17 -3.88
CA TYR A 72 -7.82 -10.24 -2.99
C TYR A 72 -8.02 -11.53 -3.80
N ASP A 73 -7.33 -12.59 -3.38
CA ASP A 73 -7.50 -13.92 -3.98
C ASP A 73 -8.11 -14.85 -2.93
N ALA A 74 -9.41 -15.10 -3.06
CA ALA A 74 -10.17 -15.90 -2.11
C ALA A 74 -9.70 -17.35 -2.09
N GLU A 75 -9.38 -17.91 -3.23
CA GLU A 75 -8.97 -19.31 -3.33
C GLU A 75 -7.62 -19.55 -2.65
N ALA A 76 -6.68 -18.65 -2.89
CA ALA A 76 -5.35 -18.74 -2.28
C ALA A 76 -5.32 -18.18 -0.86
N GLU A 77 -6.38 -17.52 -0.41
CA GLU A 77 -6.46 -16.82 0.87
C GLU A 77 -5.31 -15.83 1.02
N ARG A 78 -5.08 -15.02 -0.03
CA ARG A 78 -3.98 -14.07 -0.08
C ARG A 78 -4.43 -12.70 -0.50
N ILE A 79 -3.73 -11.71 0.04
CA ILE A 79 -3.81 -10.30 -0.38
C ILE A 79 -2.50 -10.00 -1.12
N TYR A 80 -2.60 -9.42 -2.31
CA TYR A 80 -1.43 -8.98 -3.07
C TYR A 80 -1.39 -7.47 -3.08
N ILE A 81 -0.36 -6.89 -2.45
CA ILE A 81 -0.12 -5.45 -2.49
C ILE A 81 0.48 -5.14 -3.86
N LYS A 82 -0.22 -4.34 -4.66
CA LYS A 82 0.14 -4.12 -6.07
C LYS A 82 0.84 -2.79 -6.31
N ALA A 83 0.48 -1.77 -5.54
CA ALA A 83 1.06 -0.43 -5.70
C ALA A 83 0.89 0.38 -4.43
N VAL A 84 1.75 1.36 -4.27
CA VAL A 84 1.63 2.40 -3.23
C VAL A 84 1.91 3.73 -3.91
N PHE A 85 1.04 4.71 -3.71
CA PHE A 85 1.26 6.02 -4.33
C PHE A 85 0.80 7.14 -3.40
N LEU A 86 1.40 8.33 -3.62
CA LEU A 86 0.98 9.54 -2.93
C LEU A 86 -0.26 10.13 -3.61
N ALA A 87 -1.05 10.87 -2.84
CA ALA A 87 -2.26 11.52 -3.37
C ALA A 87 -1.97 12.45 -4.55
N SER A 88 -0.75 13.01 -4.61
CA SER A 88 -0.35 13.90 -5.69
C SER A 88 0.12 13.18 -6.95
N GLN A 89 0.32 11.87 -6.89
CA GLN A 89 0.76 11.06 -8.03
C GLN A 89 -0.44 10.57 -8.83
N LYS A 90 -0.21 10.37 -10.13
CA LYS A 90 -1.22 9.75 -10.99
C LYS A 90 -1.17 8.25 -10.85
N TYR A 91 -2.34 7.62 -10.72
CA TYR A 91 -2.50 6.19 -10.74
C TYR A 91 -3.77 5.85 -11.52
N PRO A 92 -3.79 4.88 -12.37
CA PRO A 92 -2.68 3.99 -12.73
C PRO A 92 -1.60 4.63 -13.55
#